data_d45d07deeee81d74917b31c4033e4855
#
_entry.id   d45d07deeee81d74917b31c4033e4855
#
_cell.length_a   1.000
_cell.length_b   1.000
_cell.length_c   1.000
_cell.angle_alpha   90.00
_cell.angle_beta   90.00
_cell.angle_gamma   90.00
#
_symmetry.space_group_name_H-M   'P 1'
#
loop_
_entity.id
_entity.type
_entity.pdbx_description
1 polymer ?
#
loop_
_entity_poly.entity_id
_entity_poly.type
_entity_poly.pdbx_seq_one_letter_code
_entity_poly.pdbx_strand_id
1 'polypeptide(L)'
;MHFFKIFLSASIALFLASGAVQANDVAKGEKVFKRCKACHLVDKEKHKTGPHLVNLFGREAGSLEDYKKYSKAIKASGIIWNEETLDGFLTKPKAYLKGTKMAYAGLKKEADRANVIAYLKTFSN
;
A
#
# COMPACT_ATOMS: atom_id res chain seq x y z
N MET A 1 -63.50 -19.99 -33.98
CA MET A 1 -62.03 -20.08 -34.13
C MET A 1 -61.41 -19.08 -33.19
N HIS A 2 -60.86 -19.58 -32.08
CA HIS A 2 -60.18 -18.73 -31.12
C HIS A 2 -58.70 -18.88 -31.34
N PHE A 3 -58.06 -17.82 -31.85
CA PHE A 3 -56.60 -17.77 -31.98
C PHE A 3 -56.02 -17.37 -30.62
N PHE A 4 -55.41 -18.34 -29.94
CA PHE A 4 -54.66 -18.13 -28.72
C PHE A 4 -53.28 -17.56 -29.07
N LYS A 5 -53.05 -16.26 -28.82
CA LYS A 5 -51.75 -15.63 -28.99
C LYS A 5 -50.92 -15.92 -27.76
N ILE A 6 -49.93 -16.82 -27.90
CA ILE A 6 -48.95 -17.08 -26.86
C ILE A 6 -47.92 -15.95 -26.92
N PHE A 7 -47.94 -15.07 -25.93
CA PHE A 7 -46.87 -14.10 -25.72
C PHE A 7 -45.71 -14.82 -25.02
N LEU A 8 -44.63 -15.06 -25.75
CA LEU A 8 -43.40 -15.59 -25.23
C LEU A 8 -42.63 -14.43 -24.62
N SER A 9 -42.74 -14.25 -23.29
CA SER A 9 -41.97 -13.27 -22.55
C SER A 9 -40.51 -13.76 -22.40
N ALA A 10 -39.62 -13.23 -23.21
CA ALA A 10 -38.19 -13.46 -23.06
C ALA A 10 -37.69 -12.66 -21.85
N SER A 11 -37.51 -13.32 -20.73
CA SER A 11 -36.82 -12.73 -19.55
C SER A 11 -35.34 -12.67 -19.85
N ILE A 12 -34.85 -11.46 -20.13
CA ILE A 12 -33.40 -11.18 -20.22
C ILE A 12 -32.88 -11.17 -18.80
N ALA A 13 -32.21 -12.23 -18.38
CA ALA A 13 -31.46 -12.27 -17.14
C ALA A 13 -30.19 -11.41 -17.32
N LEU A 14 -30.21 -10.21 -16.74
CA LEU A 14 -29.04 -9.34 -16.68
C LEU A 14 -28.07 -9.94 -15.67
N PHE A 15 -27.08 -10.67 -16.16
CA PHE A 15 -25.94 -11.09 -15.34
C PHE A 15 -25.09 -9.86 -15.02
N LEU A 16 -25.30 -9.28 -13.85
CA LEU A 16 -24.35 -8.35 -13.26
C LEU A 16 -23.11 -9.16 -12.89
N ALA A 17 -22.09 -9.12 -13.74
CA ALA A 17 -20.77 -9.59 -13.38
C ALA A 17 -20.24 -8.69 -12.26
N SER A 18 -20.44 -9.10 -11.01
CA SER A 18 -19.76 -8.49 -9.85
C SER A 18 -18.28 -8.80 -10.00
N GLY A 19 -17.52 -7.86 -10.56
CA GLY A 19 -16.07 -7.91 -10.50
C GLY A 19 -15.68 -8.02 -9.04
N ALA A 20 -15.12 -9.17 -8.62
CA ALA A 20 -14.58 -9.32 -7.28
C ALA A 20 -13.41 -8.35 -7.13
N VAL A 21 -13.63 -7.23 -6.43
CA VAL A 21 -12.53 -6.38 -5.94
C VAL A 21 -11.78 -7.26 -4.95
N GLN A 22 -10.57 -7.73 -5.32
CA GLN A 22 -9.72 -8.44 -4.38
C GLN A 22 -9.38 -7.49 -3.24
N ALA A 23 -9.92 -7.77 -2.04
CA ALA A 23 -9.50 -7.09 -0.84
C ALA A 23 -8.01 -7.34 -0.61
N ASN A 24 -7.26 -6.28 -0.31
CA ASN A 24 -5.86 -6.39 0.04
C ASN A 24 -5.72 -7.27 1.29
N ASP A 25 -4.80 -8.23 1.22
CA ASP A 25 -4.64 -9.24 2.26
C ASP A 25 -3.62 -8.77 3.30
N VAL A 26 -4.10 -8.38 4.47
CA VAL A 26 -3.27 -7.91 5.60
C VAL A 26 -2.34 -9.03 6.09
N ALA A 27 -2.78 -10.28 6.15
CA ALA A 27 -1.95 -11.40 6.59
C ALA A 27 -0.80 -11.68 5.61
N LYS A 28 -1.06 -11.57 4.30
CA LYS A 28 0.01 -11.62 3.29
C LYS A 28 0.93 -10.41 3.38
N GLY A 29 0.39 -9.24 3.69
CA GLY A 29 1.16 -8.02 3.92
C GLY A 29 2.14 -8.16 5.09
N GLU A 30 1.73 -8.79 6.18
CA GLU A 30 2.61 -9.10 7.30
C GLU A 30 3.79 -9.98 6.87
N LYS A 31 3.54 -10.98 6.02
CA LYS A 31 4.61 -11.83 5.46
C LYS A 31 5.59 -11.04 4.60
N VAL A 32 5.08 -10.13 3.76
CA VAL A 32 5.93 -9.23 2.96
C VAL A 32 6.75 -8.31 3.87
N PHE A 33 6.15 -7.79 4.94
CA PHE A 33 6.81 -6.89 5.89
C PHE A 33 8.03 -7.52 6.58
N LYS A 34 8.14 -8.83 6.62
CA LYS A 34 9.35 -9.51 7.12
C LYS A 34 10.63 -9.02 6.46
N ARG A 35 10.56 -8.57 5.21
CA ARG A 35 11.68 -7.97 4.47
C ARG A 35 12.05 -6.56 4.97
N CYS A 36 11.21 -5.95 5.76
CA CYS A 36 11.35 -4.58 6.26
C CYS A 36 11.76 -4.53 7.74
N LYS A 37 11.53 -5.62 8.48
CA LYS A 37 11.73 -5.72 9.94
C LYS A 37 13.17 -5.48 10.39
N ALA A 38 14.15 -5.76 9.54
CA ALA A 38 15.56 -5.51 9.88
C ALA A 38 15.82 -4.03 10.17
N CYS A 39 15.06 -3.14 9.52
CA CYS A 39 15.27 -1.70 9.57
C CYS A 39 14.11 -0.91 10.20
N HIS A 40 12.90 -1.46 10.24
CA HIS A 40 11.71 -0.73 10.69
C HIS A 40 10.90 -1.50 11.73
N LEU A 41 10.44 -0.79 12.76
CA LEU A 41 9.36 -1.24 13.64
C LEU A 41 8.05 -0.58 13.18
N VAL A 42 6.94 -1.33 13.28
CA VAL A 42 5.62 -0.88 12.87
C VAL A 42 4.64 -0.75 14.04
N ASP A 43 4.93 -1.41 15.15
CA ASP A 43 4.08 -1.51 16.34
C ASP A 43 4.60 -0.68 17.53
N LYS A 44 5.74 -0.04 17.40
CA LYS A 44 6.37 0.78 18.44
C LYS A 44 7.02 2.01 17.84
N GLU A 45 6.87 3.14 18.51
CA GLU A 45 7.54 4.40 18.16
C GLU A 45 9.02 4.37 18.54
N LYS A 46 9.73 3.37 18.05
CA LYS A 46 11.17 3.17 18.26
C LYS A 46 11.87 3.00 16.93
N HIS A 47 12.92 3.78 16.74
CA HIS A 47 13.74 3.70 15.54
C HIS A 47 14.76 2.56 15.59
N LYS A 48 15.07 2.07 14.41
CA LYS A 48 16.18 1.14 14.16
C LYS A 48 17.10 1.77 13.10
N THR A 49 17.56 1.01 12.13
CA THR A 49 18.29 1.54 10.98
C THR A 49 17.45 2.54 10.18
N GLY A 50 16.15 2.27 10.07
CA GLY A 50 15.13 3.18 9.53
C GLY A 50 14.21 3.74 10.62
N PRO A 51 13.42 4.76 10.31
CA PRO A 51 12.41 5.30 11.22
C PRO A 51 11.29 4.30 11.49
N HIS A 52 10.62 4.43 12.63
CA HIS A 52 9.42 3.65 12.87
C HIS A 52 8.31 4.01 11.90
N LEU A 53 7.40 3.08 11.67
CA LEU A 53 6.29 3.21 10.72
C LEU A 53 4.93 3.30 11.40
N VAL A 54 4.88 3.57 12.71
CA VAL A 54 3.63 3.83 13.43
C VAL A 54 3.03 5.13 12.94
N ASN A 55 1.72 5.14 12.65
CA ASN A 55 1.01 6.30 12.09
C ASN A 55 1.68 6.87 10.82
N LEU A 56 2.08 5.98 9.93
CA LEU A 56 2.77 6.37 8.69
C LEU A 56 1.86 7.14 7.73
N PHE A 57 0.60 6.72 7.59
CA PHE A 57 -0.34 7.35 6.65
C PHE A 57 -0.64 8.79 7.06
N GLY A 58 -0.47 9.72 6.14
CA GLY A 58 -0.62 11.15 6.37
C GLY A 58 0.62 11.84 6.91
N ARG A 59 1.67 11.10 7.26
CA ARG A 59 2.94 11.66 7.72
C ARG A 59 3.73 12.24 6.55
N GLU A 60 4.28 13.43 6.74
CA GLU A 60 5.27 13.96 5.81
C GLU A 60 6.58 13.15 5.90
N ALA A 61 7.13 12.79 4.76
CA ALA A 61 8.38 12.06 4.69
C ALA A 61 9.53 12.87 5.30
N GLY A 62 10.33 12.23 6.12
CA GLY A 62 11.47 12.89 6.77
C GLY A 62 11.10 13.78 7.94
N SER A 63 9.89 13.68 8.49
CA SER A 63 9.37 14.62 9.49
C SER A 63 9.57 14.24 10.96
N LEU A 64 9.96 13.00 11.27
CA LEU A 64 10.18 12.59 12.66
C LEU A 64 11.46 13.25 13.20
N GLU A 65 11.29 14.15 14.16
CA GLU A 65 12.38 14.98 14.69
C GLU A 65 13.43 14.17 15.46
N ASP A 66 13.03 13.08 16.08
CA ASP A 66 13.90 12.19 16.85
C ASP A 66 14.66 11.17 15.99
N TYR A 67 14.32 11.02 14.70
CA TYR A 67 15.08 10.20 13.77
C TYR A 67 16.16 11.05 13.05
N LYS A 68 17.42 10.83 13.41
CA LYS A 68 18.54 11.69 12.95
C LYS A 68 19.21 11.22 11.65
N LYS A 69 18.79 10.09 11.08
CA LYS A 69 19.47 9.47 9.93
C LYS A 69 18.79 9.69 8.58
N TYR A 70 17.80 10.58 8.50
CA TYR A 70 17.16 10.89 7.24
C TYR A 70 18.16 11.39 6.18
N SER A 71 17.97 10.97 4.93
CA SER A 71 18.67 11.60 3.81
C SER A 71 18.21 13.04 3.62
N LYS A 72 19.07 13.88 3.05
CA LYS A 72 18.67 15.23 2.63
C LYS A 72 17.52 15.17 1.62
N ALA A 73 17.55 14.18 0.72
CA ALA A 73 16.53 13.99 -0.32
C ALA A 73 15.13 13.78 0.29
N ILE A 74 14.99 12.89 1.29
CA ILE A 74 13.68 12.61 1.89
C ILE A 74 13.16 13.81 2.68
N LYS A 75 14.04 14.51 3.40
CA LYS A 75 13.66 15.72 4.16
C LYS A 75 13.17 16.85 3.27
N ALA A 76 13.71 16.95 2.06
CA ALA A 76 13.34 17.98 1.08
C ALA A 76 12.22 17.55 0.12
N SER A 77 11.75 16.31 0.21
CA SER A 77 10.86 15.71 -0.80
C SER A 77 9.44 16.28 -0.80
N GLY A 78 8.93 16.70 0.35
CA GLY A 78 7.52 17.10 0.49
C GLY A 78 6.51 15.98 0.33
N ILE A 79 6.97 14.73 0.29
CA ILE A 79 6.09 13.56 0.12
C ILE A 79 5.23 13.39 1.37
N ILE A 80 3.92 13.23 1.18
CA ILE A 80 3.00 12.76 2.21
C ILE A 80 2.73 11.28 1.96
N TRP A 81 2.95 10.45 2.96
CA TRP A 81 2.74 9.01 2.83
C TRP A 81 1.25 8.67 2.76
N ASN A 82 0.86 8.04 1.69
CA ASN A 82 -0.47 7.49 1.44
C ASN A 82 -0.33 6.23 0.57
N GLU A 83 -1.44 5.62 0.18
CA GLU A 83 -1.39 4.40 -0.65
C GLU A 83 -0.63 4.61 -1.97
N GLU A 84 -0.87 5.73 -2.65
CA GLU A 84 -0.24 6.04 -3.94
C GLU A 84 1.27 6.28 -3.81
N THR A 85 1.66 7.14 -2.87
CA THR A 85 3.09 7.49 -2.68
C THR A 85 3.89 6.32 -2.13
N LEU A 86 3.29 5.49 -1.25
CA LEU A 86 3.91 4.25 -0.79
C LEU A 86 4.07 3.23 -1.92
N ASP A 87 3.06 3.06 -2.78
CA ASP A 87 3.17 2.16 -3.92
C ASP A 87 4.30 2.58 -4.87
N GLY A 88 4.37 3.85 -5.21
CA GLY A 88 5.45 4.41 -6.04
C GLY A 88 6.82 4.23 -5.42
N PHE A 89 6.99 4.60 -4.15
CA PHE A 89 8.26 4.48 -3.44
C PHE A 89 8.71 3.02 -3.29
N LEU A 90 7.79 2.13 -2.89
CA LEU A 90 8.10 0.71 -2.68
C LEU A 90 8.38 -0.05 -3.98
N THR A 91 7.92 0.43 -5.11
CA THR A 91 8.25 -0.16 -6.42
C THR A 91 9.75 -0.15 -6.66
N LYS A 92 10.39 0.99 -6.45
CA LYS A 92 11.85 1.16 -6.57
C LYS A 92 12.27 2.43 -5.83
N PRO A 93 12.65 2.34 -4.54
CA PRO A 93 12.93 3.52 -3.73
C PRO A 93 13.92 4.50 -4.34
N LYS A 94 15.03 4.00 -4.87
CA LYS A 94 16.09 4.85 -5.46
C LYS A 94 15.67 5.55 -6.74
N ALA A 95 14.72 5.00 -7.49
CA ALA A 95 14.18 5.64 -8.70
C ALA A 95 13.12 6.69 -8.33
N TYR A 96 12.28 6.38 -7.33
CA TYR A 96 11.23 7.30 -6.88
C TYR A 96 11.80 8.52 -6.15
N LEU A 97 12.84 8.30 -5.34
CA LEU A 97 13.51 9.36 -4.59
C LEU A 97 15.03 9.22 -4.71
N LYS A 98 15.62 9.91 -5.67
CA LYS A 98 17.08 9.96 -5.82
C LYS A 98 17.73 10.51 -4.56
N GLY A 99 18.75 9.83 -4.06
CA GLY A 99 19.47 10.23 -2.84
C GLY A 99 18.89 9.63 -1.57
N THR A 100 17.88 8.78 -1.64
CA THR A 100 17.40 8.02 -0.46
C THR A 100 18.51 7.15 0.09
N LYS A 101 18.60 7.09 1.42
CA LYS A 101 19.53 6.20 2.13
C LYS A 101 18.97 4.80 2.34
N MET A 102 17.70 4.58 2.03
CA MET A 102 17.06 3.26 2.14
C MET A 102 17.65 2.32 1.08
N ALA A 103 18.33 1.28 1.56
CA ALA A 103 19.08 0.35 0.70
C ALA A 103 18.24 -0.80 0.13
N TYR A 104 16.92 -0.68 0.14
CA TYR A 104 16.00 -1.70 -0.35
C TYR A 104 15.77 -1.58 -1.86
N ALA A 105 15.89 -2.70 -2.58
CA ALA A 105 15.78 -2.69 -4.05
C ALA A 105 14.37 -2.42 -4.57
N GLY A 106 13.35 -2.73 -3.79
CA GLY A 106 11.94 -2.54 -4.12
C GLY A 106 11.14 -3.84 -4.21
N LEU A 107 9.83 -3.70 -4.21
CA LEU A 107 8.84 -4.76 -4.39
C LEU A 107 8.30 -4.71 -5.82
N LYS A 108 8.70 -5.66 -6.68
CA LYS A 108 8.30 -5.69 -8.08
C LYS A 108 6.84 -6.07 -8.27
N LYS A 109 6.31 -6.97 -7.43
CA LYS A 109 4.95 -7.47 -7.55
C LYS A 109 3.96 -6.45 -6.97
N GLU A 110 3.01 -6.03 -7.78
CA GLU A 110 1.93 -5.12 -7.36
C GLU A 110 1.13 -5.69 -6.17
N ALA A 111 0.81 -6.98 -6.19
CA ALA A 111 0.10 -7.63 -5.10
C ALA A 111 0.86 -7.57 -3.77
N ASP A 112 2.19 -7.74 -3.79
CA ASP A 112 3.01 -7.63 -2.59
C ASP A 112 3.00 -6.20 -2.03
N ARG A 113 3.06 -5.20 -2.91
CA ARG A 113 2.96 -3.79 -2.50
C ARG A 113 1.60 -3.47 -1.90
N ALA A 114 0.52 -3.86 -2.58
CA ALA A 114 -0.84 -3.64 -2.10
C ALA A 114 -1.07 -4.30 -0.73
N ASN A 115 -0.59 -5.52 -0.55
CA ASN A 115 -0.75 -6.25 0.70
C ASN A 115 0.05 -5.63 1.85
N VAL A 116 1.31 -5.26 1.63
CA VAL A 116 2.12 -4.63 2.69
C VAL A 116 1.61 -3.23 3.05
N ILE A 117 1.10 -2.48 2.07
CA ILE A 117 0.47 -1.17 2.32
C ILE A 117 -0.78 -1.35 3.19
N ALA A 118 -1.62 -2.34 2.90
CA ALA A 118 -2.77 -2.66 3.74
C ALA A 118 -2.36 -3.05 5.18
N TYR A 119 -1.30 -3.82 5.32
CA TYR A 119 -0.74 -4.17 6.63
C TYR A 119 -0.25 -2.93 7.39
N LEU A 120 0.52 -2.06 6.75
CA LEU A 120 1.00 -0.81 7.36
C LEU A 120 -0.14 0.10 7.79
N LYS A 121 -1.23 0.14 7.02
CA LYS A 121 -2.41 0.95 7.33
C LYS A 121 -3.07 0.54 8.65
N THR A 122 -2.98 -0.72 9.05
CA THR A 122 -3.53 -1.19 10.33
C THR A 122 -2.85 -0.57 11.56
N PHE A 123 -1.67 0.03 11.41
CA PHE A 123 -0.92 0.73 12.47
C PHE A 123 -1.05 2.25 12.38
N SER A 124 -1.96 2.75 11.58
CA SER A 124 -2.29 4.18 11.48
C SER A 124 -3.71 4.45 11.98
N ASN A 125 -3.89 5.55 12.67
CA ASN A 125 -5.20 6.01 13.18
C ASN A 125 -5.91 6.85 12.11
#